data_23208c3ae126006f943abca1e6478172
#
_entry.id   23208c3ae126006f943abca1e6478172
#
_cell.length_a   1.000
_cell.length_b   1.000
_cell.length_c   1.000
_cell.angle_alpha   90.00
_cell.angle_beta   90.00
_cell.angle_gamma   90.00
#
_symmetry.space_group_name_H-M   'P 1'
#
loop_
_entity.id
_entity.type
_entity.pdbx_description
1 polymer ?
#
loop_
_entity_poly.entity_id
_entity_poly.type
_entity_poly.pdbx_seq_one_letter_code
_entity_poly.pdbx_strand_id
1 'polypeptide(L)'
;MTLNGEPTEFLCSTRQTLLDVLRDELNLTGSKEGCASGDCGACSVMVDDRLVCACLVLGAECDGKTVESIEGMADGENLHPLQQKFLEEAALQCGICTPGVLVAAKALLERNNNLSLIHISSPRD
;
A
#
# COMPACT_ATOMS: atom_id res chain seq x y z
N MET A 1 5.81 -14.77 -5.74
CA MET A 1 4.78 -13.73 -5.69
C MET A 1 4.89 -12.84 -6.92
N THR A 2 3.79 -12.32 -7.39
CA THR A 2 3.79 -11.29 -8.44
C THR A 2 3.72 -9.94 -7.74
N LEU A 3 4.76 -9.14 -7.86
CA LEU A 3 4.88 -7.85 -7.17
C LEU A 3 4.87 -6.72 -8.17
N ASN A 4 3.86 -5.86 -8.08
CA ASN A 4 3.69 -4.70 -8.96
C ASN A 4 3.76 -5.10 -10.45
N GLY A 5 3.12 -6.22 -10.77
CA GLY A 5 3.04 -6.73 -12.14
C GLY A 5 4.20 -7.60 -12.59
N GLU A 6 5.20 -7.83 -11.75
CA GLU A 6 6.39 -8.60 -12.11
C GLU A 6 6.55 -9.83 -11.22
N PRO A 7 6.86 -11.02 -11.80
CA PRO A 7 7.19 -12.19 -11.00
C PRO A 7 8.44 -11.92 -10.17
N THR A 8 8.34 -12.12 -8.87
CA THR A 8 9.42 -11.81 -7.93
C THR A 8 9.66 -13.00 -7.01
N GLU A 9 10.91 -13.40 -6.89
CA GLU A 9 11.32 -14.43 -5.94
C GLU A 9 11.89 -13.75 -4.70
N PHE A 10 11.62 -14.34 -3.53
CA PHE A 10 12.13 -13.83 -2.27
C PHE A 10 12.35 -14.96 -1.29
N LEU A 11 13.26 -14.73 -0.36
CA LEU A 11 13.50 -15.61 0.77
C LEU A 11 13.12 -14.88 2.04
N CYS A 12 12.40 -15.56 2.92
CA CYS A 12 12.05 -15.00 4.21
C CYS A 12 11.97 -16.08 5.27
N SER A 13 12.12 -15.68 6.53
CA SER A 13 11.84 -16.59 7.64
C SER A 13 10.32 -16.69 7.83
N THR A 14 9.88 -17.72 8.55
CA THR A 14 8.46 -17.92 8.82
C THR A 14 7.87 -16.82 9.73
N ARG A 15 8.71 -16.00 10.35
CA ARG A 15 8.31 -14.92 11.25
C ARG A 15 8.22 -13.56 10.57
N GLN A 16 8.83 -13.41 9.40
CA GLN A 16 8.82 -12.12 8.71
C GLN A 16 7.43 -11.81 8.17
N THR A 17 7.00 -10.57 8.39
CA THR A 17 5.75 -10.07 7.82
C THR A 17 5.98 -9.69 6.36
N LEU A 18 4.89 -9.48 5.63
CA LEU A 18 4.99 -8.96 4.26
C LEU A 18 5.70 -7.61 4.26
N LEU A 19 5.46 -6.76 5.26
CA LEU A 19 6.15 -5.48 5.39
C LEU A 19 7.66 -5.68 5.51
N ASP A 20 8.11 -6.63 6.34
CA ASP A 20 9.53 -6.94 6.48
C ASP A 20 10.12 -7.40 5.16
N VAL A 21 9.43 -8.28 4.44
CA VAL A 21 9.89 -8.77 3.13
C VAL A 21 10.05 -7.61 2.14
N LEU A 22 9.05 -6.74 2.05
CA LEU A 22 9.10 -5.62 1.12
C LEU A 22 10.28 -4.69 1.44
N ARG A 23 10.44 -4.32 2.71
CA ARG A 23 11.45 -3.34 3.11
C ARG A 23 12.87 -3.91 3.21
N ASP A 24 13.01 -5.08 3.81
CA ASP A 24 14.33 -5.63 4.18
C ASP A 24 14.88 -6.60 3.13
N GLU A 25 14.04 -7.43 2.52
CA GLU A 25 14.49 -8.41 1.54
C GLU A 25 14.45 -7.87 0.11
N LEU A 26 13.44 -7.09 -0.24
CA LEU A 26 13.24 -6.58 -1.59
C LEU A 26 13.61 -5.10 -1.73
N ASN A 27 13.98 -4.44 -0.65
CA ASN A 27 14.40 -3.04 -0.61
C ASN A 27 13.35 -2.06 -1.15
N LEU A 28 12.06 -2.41 -1.05
CA LEU A 28 10.96 -1.54 -1.41
C LEU A 28 10.49 -0.83 -0.15
N THR A 29 11.03 0.34 0.12
CA THR A 29 10.87 1.05 1.38
C THR A 29 9.69 2.02 1.41
N GLY A 30 8.87 2.06 0.35
CA GLY A 30 7.71 2.94 0.28
C GLY A 30 6.66 2.64 1.34
N SER A 31 6.36 1.37 1.57
CA SER A 31 5.46 0.97 2.65
C SER A 31 6.15 1.18 4.00
N LYS A 32 5.46 1.81 4.94
CA LYS A 32 6.06 2.26 6.20
C LYS A 32 5.47 1.53 7.40
N GLU A 33 6.29 1.39 8.45
CA GLU A 33 5.84 0.85 9.72
C GLU A 33 5.52 2.01 10.67
N GLY A 34 4.24 2.17 11.02
CA GLY A 34 3.84 3.17 12.00
C GLY A 34 3.49 2.56 13.35
N CYS A 35 2.78 1.43 13.35
CA CYS A 35 2.30 0.80 14.59
C CYS A 35 2.67 -0.67 14.73
N ALA A 36 2.86 -1.39 13.62
CA ALA A 36 3.08 -2.84 13.56
C ALA A 36 1.96 -3.66 14.23
N SER A 37 0.78 -3.06 14.41
CA SER A 37 -0.38 -3.69 15.06
C SER A 37 -1.65 -3.66 14.23
N GLY A 38 -1.58 -3.14 13.01
CA GLY A 38 -2.72 -3.08 12.10
C GLY A 38 -3.61 -1.86 12.28
N ASP A 39 -3.21 -0.88 13.10
CA ASP A 39 -4.05 0.27 13.42
C ASP A 39 -3.82 1.48 12.52
N CYS A 40 -2.58 1.80 12.17
CA CYS A 40 -2.28 3.07 11.50
C CYS A 40 -2.47 3.04 9.97
N GLY A 41 -2.38 1.87 9.34
CA GLY A 41 -2.54 1.74 7.90
C GLY A 41 -1.37 2.25 7.05
N ALA A 42 -0.28 2.70 7.67
CA ALA A 42 0.87 3.23 6.92
C ALA A 42 1.54 2.16 6.03
N CYS A 43 1.34 0.89 6.35
CA CYS A 43 1.86 -0.25 5.61
C CYS A 43 0.86 -0.85 4.61
N SER A 44 -0.26 -0.21 4.36
CA SER A 44 -1.32 -0.75 3.51
C SER A 44 -0.81 -1.10 2.11
N VAL A 45 -1.15 -2.29 1.66
CA VAL A 45 -0.85 -2.80 0.32
C VAL A 45 -2.05 -3.60 -0.19
N MET A 46 -2.06 -3.92 -1.49
CA MET A 46 -3.07 -4.81 -2.06
C MET A 46 -2.49 -6.21 -2.18
N VAL A 47 -3.22 -7.21 -1.70
CA VAL A 47 -2.89 -8.62 -1.88
C VAL A 47 -4.11 -9.30 -2.50
N ASP A 48 -3.96 -9.82 -3.71
CA ASP A 48 -5.05 -10.46 -4.48
C ASP A 48 -6.31 -9.58 -4.50
N ASP A 49 -6.13 -8.30 -4.81
CA ASP A 49 -7.21 -7.29 -4.90
C ASP A 49 -7.88 -6.96 -3.55
N ARG A 50 -7.23 -7.27 -2.44
CA ARG A 50 -7.71 -6.89 -1.11
C ARG A 50 -6.73 -5.93 -0.45
N LEU A 51 -7.26 -4.87 0.13
CA LEU A 51 -6.46 -3.93 0.92
C LEU A 51 -6.16 -4.54 2.29
N VAL A 52 -4.88 -4.69 2.60
CA VAL A 52 -4.44 -5.31 3.87
C VAL A 52 -3.30 -4.49 4.50
N CYS A 53 -3.13 -4.67 5.80
CA CYS A 53 -1.97 -4.11 6.51
C CYS A 53 -0.80 -5.10 6.39
N ALA A 54 0.25 -4.72 5.69
CA ALA A 54 1.39 -5.61 5.45
C ALA A 54 2.08 -6.07 6.74
N CYS A 55 1.95 -5.30 7.82
CA CYS A 55 2.50 -5.67 9.12
C CYS A 55 1.77 -6.85 9.79
N LEU A 56 0.57 -7.19 9.31
CA LEU A 56 -0.23 -8.30 9.85
C LEU A 56 -0.24 -9.54 8.94
N VAL A 57 0.35 -9.47 7.77
CA VAL A 57 0.41 -10.56 6.81
C VAL A 57 1.80 -11.19 6.87
N LEU A 58 1.87 -12.51 6.93
CA LEU A 58 3.15 -13.20 6.88
C LEU A 58 3.70 -13.21 5.44
N GLY A 59 4.99 -12.93 5.28
CA GLY A 59 5.62 -12.94 3.98
C GLY A 59 5.48 -14.29 3.27
N ALA A 60 5.60 -15.37 4.03
CA ALA A 60 5.47 -16.73 3.49
C ALA A 60 4.07 -17.01 2.91
N GLU A 61 3.03 -16.35 3.41
CA GLU A 61 1.68 -16.52 2.91
C GLU A 61 1.47 -15.87 1.54
N CYS A 62 2.38 -15.02 1.11
CA CYS A 62 2.27 -14.32 -0.17
C CYS A 62 2.86 -15.10 -1.34
N ASP A 63 3.38 -16.28 -1.09
CA ASP A 63 3.86 -17.14 -2.17
C ASP A 63 2.70 -17.48 -3.12
N GLY A 64 2.89 -17.23 -4.40
CA GLY A 64 1.85 -17.44 -5.41
C GLY A 64 0.77 -16.37 -5.47
N LYS A 65 0.87 -15.32 -4.65
CA LYS A 65 -0.12 -14.24 -4.63
C LYS A 65 0.37 -13.02 -5.39
N THR A 66 -0.59 -12.16 -5.75
CA THR A 66 -0.32 -10.88 -6.43
C THR A 66 -0.34 -9.75 -5.41
N VAL A 67 0.76 -9.02 -5.31
CA VAL A 67 0.93 -7.92 -4.35
C VAL A 67 1.17 -6.61 -5.11
N GLU A 68 0.47 -5.56 -4.70
CA GLU A 68 0.68 -4.20 -5.21
C GLU A 68 1.02 -3.29 -4.04
N SER A 69 2.18 -2.65 -4.12
CA SER A 69 2.63 -1.68 -3.14
C SER A 69 2.62 -0.28 -3.75
N ILE A 70 2.98 0.73 -2.95
CA ILE A 70 3.04 2.11 -3.45
C ILE A 70 4.02 2.26 -4.62
N GLU A 71 5.07 1.46 -4.67
CA GLU A 71 6.05 1.53 -5.75
C GLU A 71 5.47 1.18 -7.12
N GLY A 72 4.36 0.42 -7.15
CA GLY A 72 3.69 0.08 -8.40
C GLY A 72 2.60 1.06 -8.82
N MET A 73 2.36 2.11 -8.06
CA MET A 73 1.27 3.04 -8.32
C MET A 73 1.56 3.99 -9.49
N ALA A 74 2.80 4.42 -9.63
CA ALA A 74 3.23 5.26 -10.74
C ALA A 74 3.60 4.40 -11.94
N ASP A 75 3.40 4.95 -13.14
CA ASP A 75 3.79 4.32 -14.40
C ASP A 75 5.06 5.02 -14.91
N GLY A 76 6.24 4.48 -14.55
CA GLY A 76 7.50 5.11 -14.87
C GLY A 76 7.61 6.51 -14.26
N GLU A 77 7.74 7.53 -15.11
CA GLU A 77 7.80 8.93 -14.67
C GLU A 77 6.41 9.55 -14.51
N ASN A 78 5.37 8.84 -14.90
CA ASN A 78 4.00 9.33 -14.84
C ASN A 78 3.36 8.95 -13.52
N LEU A 79 3.15 9.93 -12.66
CA LEU A 79 2.49 9.72 -11.37
C LEU A 79 1.02 9.38 -11.57
N HIS A 80 0.49 8.51 -10.70
CA HIS A 80 -0.95 8.30 -10.62
C HIS A 80 -1.64 9.63 -10.29
N PRO A 81 -2.87 9.89 -10.80
CA PRO A 81 -3.59 11.14 -10.50
C PRO A 81 -3.67 11.47 -9.02
N LEU A 82 -3.83 10.47 -8.14
CA LEU A 82 -3.83 10.68 -6.69
C LEU A 82 -2.49 11.21 -6.18
N GLN A 83 -1.39 10.64 -6.66
CA GLN A 83 -0.04 11.10 -6.28
C GLN A 83 0.18 12.54 -6.73
N GLN A 84 -0.24 12.85 -7.94
CA GLN A 84 -0.14 14.20 -8.48
C GLN A 84 -0.92 15.20 -7.61
N LYS A 85 -2.15 14.85 -7.25
CA LYS A 85 -2.99 15.71 -6.40
C LYS A 85 -2.41 15.88 -5.00
N PHE A 86 -1.82 14.84 -4.42
CA PHE A 86 -1.18 14.96 -3.11
C PHE A 86 -0.03 15.96 -3.15
N LEU A 87 0.75 15.97 -4.23
CA LEU A 87 1.82 16.94 -4.40
C LEU A 87 1.28 18.35 -4.62
N GLU A 88 0.27 18.52 -5.48
CA GLU A 88 -0.31 19.83 -5.79
C GLU A 88 -0.96 20.48 -4.56
N GLU A 89 -1.63 19.68 -3.73
CA GLU A 89 -2.37 20.17 -2.57
C GLU A 89 -1.57 20.08 -1.27
N ALA A 90 -0.31 19.63 -1.34
CA ALA A 90 0.56 19.44 -0.18
C ALA A 90 -0.13 18.60 0.91
N ALA A 91 -0.77 17.50 0.52
CA ALA A 91 -1.60 16.67 1.41
C ALA A 91 -0.76 15.75 2.27
N LEU A 92 0.33 16.24 2.85
CA LEU A 92 1.18 15.47 3.73
C LEU A 92 1.88 16.38 4.73
N GLN A 93 2.21 15.83 5.87
CA GLN A 93 3.03 16.51 6.88
C GLN A 93 4.38 15.80 6.97
N CYS A 94 4.50 14.75 7.82
CA CYS A 94 5.76 14.00 7.91
C CYS A 94 5.94 12.96 6.79
N GLY A 95 4.87 12.57 6.12
CA GLY A 95 4.92 11.64 5.00
C GLY A 95 4.89 10.16 5.35
N ILE A 96 4.87 9.78 6.62
CA ILE A 96 4.89 8.36 7.03
C ILE A 96 3.63 7.63 6.59
N CYS A 97 2.45 8.22 6.78
CA CYS A 97 1.18 7.57 6.43
C CYS A 97 0.85 7.70 4.93
N THR A 98 1.52 8.56 4.20
CA THR A 98 1.16 8.90 2.83
C THR A 98 1.11 7.69 1.89
N PRO A 99 2.11 6.79 1.86
CA PRO A 99 2.03 5.64 0.96
C PRO A 99 0.81 4.75 1.23
N GLY A 100 0.52 4.48 2.50
CA GLY A 100 -0.65 3.68 2.87
C GLY A 100 -1.96 4.34 2.50
N VAL A 101 -2.07 5.65 2.74
CA VAL A 101 -3.26 6.43 2.37
C VAL A 101 -3.46 6.41 0.85
N LEU A 102 -2.40 6.57 0.07
CA LEU A 102 -2.49 6.56 -1.39
C LEU A 102 -2.97 5.20 -1.92
N VAL A 103 -2.43 4.10 -1.39
CA VAL A 103 -2.86 2.75 -1.79
C VAL A 103 -4.33 2.53 -1.42
N ALA A 104 -4.74 2.93 -0.22
CA ALA A 104 -6.12 2.79 0.23
C ALA A 104 -7.08 3.65 -0.60
N ALA A 105 -6.69 4.88 -0.91
CA ALA A 105 -7.51 5.78 -1.72
C ALA A 105 -7.66 5.25 -3.15
N LYS A 106 -6.60 4.72 -3.73
CA LYS A 106 -6.66 4.11 -5.06
C LYS A 106 -7.63 2.93 -5.08
N ALA A 107 -7.55 2.06 -4.07
CA ALA A 107 -8.44 0.91 -3.94
C ALA A 107 -9.90 1.35 -3.82
N LEU A 108 -10.17 2.40 -3.03
CA LEU A 108 -11.51 2.94 -2.88
C LEU A 108 -12.04 3.49 -4.20
N LEU A 109 -11.23 4.24 -4.94
CA LEU A 109 -11.65 4.82 -6.22
C LEU A 109 -11.91 3.75 -7.29
N GLU A 110 -11.16 2.65 -7.28
CA GLU A 110 -11.41 1.53 -8.18
C GLU A 110 -12.74 0.83 -7.90
N ARG A 111 -13.17 0.86 -6.63
CA ARG A 111 -14.45 0.27 -6.21
C ARG A 111 -15.61 1.23 -6.36
N ASN A 112 -15.38 2.53 -6.20
CA ASN A 112 -16.40 3.56 -6.27
C ASN A 112 -15.78 4.89 -6.73
N ASN A 113 -15.93 5.21 -8.02
CA ASN A 113 -15.39 6.42 -8.59
C ASN A 113 -16.33 7.63 -8.49
N ASN A 114 -17.49 7.48 -7.84
CA ASN A 114 -18.47 8.53 -7.64
C ASN A 114 -18.59 8.92 -6.17
N LEU A 115 -17.47 9.26 -5.55
CA LEU A 115 -17.45 9.69 -4.16
C LEU A 115 -18.17 11.03 -3.99
N SER A 116 -18.96 11.14 -2.94
CA SER A 116 -19.65 12.38 -2.57
C SER A 116 -19.13 12.89 -1.23
N LEU A 117 -19.57 14.10 -0.85
CA LEU A 117 -19.22 14.64 0.46
C LEU A 117 -19.73 13.76 1.61
N ILE A 118 -20.82 13.03 1.39
CA ILE A 118 -21.34 12.11 2.41
C ILE A 118 -20.33 11.01 2.69
N HIS A 119 -19.69 10.47 1.66
CA HIS A 119 -18.67 9.42 1.82
C HIS A 119 -17.40 9.97 2.49
N ILE A 120 -17.03 11.20 2.19
CA ILE A 120 -15.79 11.80 2.67
C ILE A 120 -15.93 12.31 4.10
N SER A 121 -17.09 12.86 4.45
CA SER A 121 -17.29 13.53 5.73
C SER A 121 -17.75 12.59 6.84
N SER A 122 -18.08 11.36 6.54
CA SER A 122 -18.46 10.39 7.56
C SER A 122 -17.24 10.00 8.40
N PRO A 123 -17.31 10.08 9.73
CA PRO A 123 -16.15 9.71 10.56
C PRO A 123 -15.81 8.21 10.54
N ARG A 124 -16.59 7.41 9.85
CA ARG A 124 -16.38 5.97 9.75
C ARG A 124 -15.86 5.53 8.39
N ASP A 125 -15.73 6.43 7.49
CA ASP A 125 -15.36 6.13 6.11
C ASP A 125 -13.86 6.29 5.86
#